data_0d804b4c9d04fe4861f3077c3a4ca545
#
_entry.id   0d804b4c9d04fe4861f3077c3a4ca545
#
_cell.length_a   1.000
_cell.length_b   1.000
_cell.length_c   1.000
_cell.angle_alpha   90.00
_cell.angle_beta   90.00
_cell.angle_gamma   90.00
#
_symmetry.space_group_name_H-M   'P 1'
#
loop_
_entity.id
_entity.type
_entity.pdbx_description
1 polymer ?
#
loop_
_entity_poly.entity_id
_entity_poly.type
_entity_poly.pdbx_seq_one_letter_code
_entity_poly.pdbx_strand_id
1 'polypeptide(L)'
;MASPLEKARRTAERKGAYAEGNRNNFIFVMAARANRLGVKRAEMEAYAATAFADLPAEERLAAIESAYSHVEEHAAETSAATSRKKGGGPLDVVAVEAYISERFLTRKNGVRGYVEVATKKKRNGQKPVFKPVTDYWVNSLWRSLLKDGHYCSHNDIRAILMSDFSETFHPFRSYFEGLAPWDGVTDWIGQLADTVDTTRPAFWRGCLKRWLIAQVAGSMELGVENHTILLLAGGQGLGKTSWLRNLVPPELRDYLFTGNVNPYSKGFPQMMVDCLLIVIDEMSGQSYADLNRLKALTSTGVIYLRRPYGHYAETQIRHASFAATVNDLQSLPDDNESRRFLCFEATRIDYQSPVRHADIYAQALALFRRGEKYWFSGEDIRKINENNETFRQRSPEEELFFTYFRKPERFDTPQYLTASDIMTKLSVFTRITPTRSNIVTLSKVLKKHGFKLTKTRGKLLFEVAEITSEQVKANFLRPRQEEEDRAQKENDIFKGQEDKPE
;
A
#
# COMPACT_ATOMS: atom_id res chain seq x y z
N MET A 1 -53.85 -20.29 -8.51
CA MET A 1 -52.54 -19.69 -8.13
C MET A 1 -52.74 -18.85 -6.89
N ALA A 2 -51.84 -18.87 -5.91
CA ALA A 2 -51.95 -18.05 -4.72
C ALA A 2 -51.91 -16.56 -5.08
N SER A 3 -52.75 -15.74 -4.45
CA SER A 3 -52.78 -14.27 -4.67
C SER A 3 -51.46 -13.60 -4.25
N PRO A 4 -51.13 -12.40 -4.74
CA PRO A 4 -49.97 -11.67 -4.29
C PRO A 4 -49.91 -11.45 -2.77
N LEU A 5 -51.07 -11.18 -2.15
CA LEU A 5 -51.20 -11.04 -0.70
C LEU A 5 -50.91 -12.33 0.06
N GLU A 6 -51.42 -13.51 -0.46
CA GLU A 6 -51.08 -14.80 0.14
C GLU A 6 -49.58 -15.12 0.04
N LYS A 7 -48.95 -14.79 -1.08
CA LYS A 7 -47.50 -14.95 -1.22
C LYS A 7 -46.71 -14.06 -0.25
N ALA A 8 -47.17 -12.82 -0.06
CA ALA A 8 -46.59 -11.90 0.89
C ALA A 8 -46.70 -12.42 2.33
N ARG A 9 -47.90 -12.92 2.70
CA ARG A 9 -48.16 -13.55 4.01
C ARG A 9 -47.27 -14.76 4.28
N ARG A 10 -47.18 -15.69 3.36
CA ARG A 10 -46.24 -16.85 3.46
C ARG A 10 -44.79 -16.42 3.63
N THR A 11 -44.39 -15.30 3.06
CA THR A 11 -43.03 -14.77 3.23
C THR A 11 -42.81 -14.25 4.63
N ALA A 12 -43.80 -13.55 5.21
CA ALA A 12 -43.77 -13.09 6.60
C ALA A 12 -43.77 -14.26 7.59
N GLU A 13 -44.59 -15.27 7.36
CA GLU A 13 -44.68 -16.50 8.19
C GLU A 13 -43.37 -17.30 8.23
N ARG A 14 -42.59 -17.30 7.13
CA ARG A 14 -41.24 -17.91 7.08
C ARG A 14 -40.21 -17.16 7.90
N LYS A 15 -40.41 -15.84 8.14
CA LYS A 15 -39.48 -14.99 8.91
C LYS A 15 -39.82 -14.92 10.40
N GLY A 16 -41.07 -15.27 10.76
CA GLY A 16 -41.52 -15.28 12.15
C GLY A 16 -43.04 -15.41 12.24
N ALA A 17 -43.54 -15.95 13.34
CA ALA A 17 -44.97 -16.04 13.58
C ALA A 17 -45.58 -14.68 13.91
N TYR A 18 -46.86 -14.46 13.60
CA TYR A 18 -47.65 -13.36 14.06
C TYR A 18 -48.01 -13.60 15.53
N ALA A 19 -47.20 -13.10 16.45
CA ALA A 19 -47.31 -13.28 17.90
C ALA A 19 -47.02 -12.01 18.66
N GLU A 20 -47.37 -11.95 19.92
CA GLU A 20 -47.08 -10.85 20.79
C GLU A 20 -45.59 -10.49 20.80
N GLY A 21 -45.23 -9.22 20.67
CA GLY A 21 -43.87 -8.71 20.51
C GLY A 21 -43.32 -8.76 19.05
N ASN A 22 -44.00 -9.44 18.12
CA ASN A 22 -43.56 -9.51 16.70
C ASN A 22 -44.62 -9.02 15.70
N ARG A 23 -45.78 -8.60 16.16
CA ARG A 23 -46.92 -8.24 15.30
C ARG A 23 -46.60 -7.13 14.31
N ASN A 24 -46.01 -6.04 14.75
CA ASN A 24 -45.62 -4.90 13.89
C ASN A 24 -44.60 -5.29 12.85
N ASN A 25 -43.55 -6.04 13.23
CA ASN A 25 -42.54 -6.52 12.31
C ASN A 25 -43.11 -7.51 11.28
N PHE A 26 -44.06 -8.37 11.68
CA PHE A 26 -44.73 -9.29 10.75
C PHE A 26 -45.49 -8.52 9.68
N ILE A 27 -46.28 -7.49 10.08
CA ILE A 27 -47.03 -6.65 9.13
C ILE A 27 -46.08 -5.86 8.24
N PHE A 28 -45.00 -5.30 8.77
CA PHE A 28 -43.99 -4.63 7.98
C PHE A 28 -43.37 -5.55 6.90
N VAL A 29 -42.95 -6.76 7.29
CA VAL A 29 -42.35 -7.72 6.34
C VAL A 29 -43.37 -8.14 5.28
N MET A 30 -44.62 -8.37 5.66
CA MET A 30 -45.69 -8.71 4.72
C MET A 30 -45.98 -7.53 3.75
N ALA A 31 -46.08 -6.31 4.28
CA ALA A 31 -46.33 -5.09 3.50
C ALA A 31 -45.19 -4.79 2.52
N ALA A 32 -43.92 -4.90 2.96
CA ALA A 32 -42.77 -4.73 2.10
C ALA A 32 -42.76 -5.76 0.95
N ARG A 33 -43.14 -7.02 1.24
CA ARG A 33 -43.28 -8.05 0.21
C ARG A 33 -44.44 -7.77 -0.74
N ALA A 34 -45.58 -7.31 -0.22
CA ALA A 34 -46.74 -6.92 -1.00
C ALA A 34 -46.43 -5.77 -1.94
N ASN A 35 -45.69 -4.74 -1.46
CA ASN A 35 -45.21 -3.63 -2.26
C ASN A 35 -44.38 -4.10 -3.45
N ARG A 36 -43.39 -4.95 -3.23
CA ARG A 36 -42.57 -5.56 -4.31
C ARG A 36 -43.37 -6.39 -5.31
N LEU A 37 -44.45 -7.00 -4.87
CA LEU A 37 -45.37 -7.75 -5.72
C LEU A 37 -46.41 -6.87 -6.44
N GLY A 38 -46.35 -5.54 -6.29
CA GLY A 38 -47.22 -4.59 -6.96
C GLY A 38 -48.63 -4.49 -6.39
N VAL A 39 -48.84 -4.94 -5.13
CA VAL A 39 -50.08 -4.70 -4.40
C VAL A 39 -50.21 -3.23 -4.05
N LYS A 40 -51.34 -2.61 -4.32
CA LYS A 40 -51.55 -1.21 -3.93
C LYS A 40 -51.64 -1.05 -2.41
N ARG A 41 -51.14 0.08 -1.87
CA ARG A 41 -51.17 0.36 -0.42
C ARG A 41 -52.55 0.19 0.16
N ALA A 42 -53.58 0.76 -0.48
CA ALA A 42 -54.98 0.69 0.00
C ALA A 42 -55.51 -0.77 0.10
N GLU A 43 -55.04 -1.65 -0.82
CA GLU A 43 -55.42 -3.09 -0.79
C GLU A 43 -54.75 -3.83 0.36
N MET A 44 -53.49 -3.49 0.65
CA MET A 44 -52.75 -4.01 1.83
C MET A 44 -53.34 -3.53 3.13
N GLU A 45 -53.76 -2.25 3.23
CA GLU A 45 -54.43 -1.67 4.40
C GLU A 45 -55.77 -2.36 4.66
N ALA A 46 -56.59 -2.56 3.61
CA ALA A 46 -57.87 -3.27 3.71
C ALA A 46 -57.70 -4.70 4.19
N TYR A 47 -56.70 -5.42 3.66
CA TYR A 47 -56.37 -6.75 4.10
C TYR A 47 -55.92 -6.79 5.57
N ALA A 48 -55.04 -5.89 5.95
CA ALA A 48 -54.52 -5.80 7.31
C ALA A 48 -55.65 -5.45 8.35
N ALA A 49 -56.61 -4.64 7.97
CA ALA A 49 -57.72 -4.28 8.82
C ALA A 49 -58.56 -5.51 9.21
N THR A 50 -58.70 -6.48 8.32
CA THR A 50 -59.45 -7.73 8.54
C THR A 50 -58.56 -8.81 9.18
N ALA A 51 -57.37 -9.03 8.65
CA ALA A 51 -56.53 -10.17 9.01
C ALA A 51 -55.78 -9.98 10.36
N PHE A 52 -55.60 -8.72 10.81
CA PHE A 52 -54.84 -8.33 11.98
C PHE A 52 -55.64 -7.29 12.86
N ALA A 53 -56.93 -7.54 13.02
CA ALA A 53 -57.84 -6.67 13.74
C ALA A 53 -57.48 -6.52 15.23
N ASP A 54 -56.72 -7.44 15.78
CA ASP A 54 -56.24 -7.49 17.15
C ASP A 54 -55.12 -6.48 17.48
N LEU A 55 -54.52 -5.86 16.45
CA LEU A 55 -53.52 -4.80 16.60
C LEU A 55 -54.19 -3.42 16.42
N PRO A 56 -53.84 -2.36 17.19
CA PRO A 56 -54.34 -1.02 16.99
C PRO A 56 -54.18 -0.50 15.58
N ALA A 57 -55.18 0.23 15.07
CA ALA A 57 -55.17 0.71 13.68
C ALA A 57 -53.96 1.59 13.36
N GLU A 58 -53.55 2.44 14.31
CA GLU A 58 -52.39 3.34 14.16
C GLU A 58 -51.07 2.53 13.93
N GLU A 59 -50.87 1.48 14.71
CA GLU A 59 -49.66 0.66 14.60
C GLU A 59 -49.64 -0.13 13.28
N ARG A 60 -50.77 -0.67 12.83
CA ARG A 60 -50.90 -1.35 11.54
C ARG A 60 -50.56 -0.42 10.37
N LEU A 61 -51.13 0.78 10.39
CA LEU A 61 -50.96 1.78 9.35
C LEU A 61 -49.50 2.29 9.31
N ALA A 62 -48.88 2.52 10.47
CA ALA A 62 -47.48 2.94 10.54
C ALA A 62 -46.51 1.88 9.96
N ALA A 63 -46.73 0.61 10.24
CA ALA A 63 -45.95 -0.50 9.69
C ALA A 63 -46.08 -0.59 8.15
N ILE A 64 -47.32 -0.43 7.63
CA ILE A 64 -47.60 -0.44 6.20
C ILE A 64 -46.99 0.79 5.53
N GLU A 65 -47.15 1.97 6.10
CA GLU A 65 -46.61 3.23 5.59
C GLU A 65 -45.10 3.17 5.48
N SER A 66 -44.43 2.69 6.54
CA SER A 66 -42.99 2.48 6.53
C SER A 66 -42.54 1.51 5.40
N ALA A 67 -43.30 0.45 5.13
CA ALA A 67 -42.99 -0.49 4.06
C ALA A 67 -43.23 0.07 2.66
N TYR A 68 -44.19 0.99 2.49
CA TYR A 68 -44.53 1.62 1.21
C TYR A 68 -43.82 2.96 1.00
N SER A 69 -43.08 3.47 1.96
CA SER A 69 -42.20 4.65 1.77
C SER A 69 -41.08 4.38 0.75
N HIS A 70 -40.71 3.13 0.52
CA HIS A 70 -39.78 2.71 -0.53
C HIS A 70 -40.51 2.59 -1.88
N VAL A 71 -40.82 3.72 -2.49
CA VAL A 71 -41.60 3.81 -3.75
C VAL A 71 -40.88 3.12 -4.92
N GLU A 72 -39.54 3.14 -4.94
CA GLU A 72 -38.69 2.46 -5.92
C GLU A 72 -38.82 0.94 -5.90
N GLU A 73 -39.32 0.36 -4.81
CA GLU A 73 -39.53 -1.07 -4.70
C GLU A 73 -40.91 -1.53 -5.19
N HIS A 74 -41.82 -0.59 -5.51
CA HIS A 74 -43.17 -0.94 -5.94
C HIS A 74 -43.18 -1.73 -7.23
N ALA A 75 -43.81 -2.89 -7.23
CA ALA A 75 -43.89 -3.82 -8.36
C ALA A 75 -42.52 -4.30 -8.91
N ALA A 76 -41.43 -4.13 -8.16
CA ALA A 76 -40.08 -4.50 -8.58
C ALA A 76 -39.97 -5.97 -9.02
N GLU A 77 -40.72 -6.88 -8.38
CA GLU A 77 -40.73 -8.29 -8.75
C GLU A 77 -41.70 -8.62 -9.90
N THR A 78 -42.76 -7.86 -10.04
CA THR A 78 -43.71 -8.01 -11.18
C THR A 78 -43.14 -7.40 -12.45
N SER A 79 -42.43 -6.28 -12.36
CA SER A 79 -41.75 -5.68 -13.50
C SER A 79 -40.54 -6.53 -13.94
N ALA A 80 -39.79 -7.15 -13.01
CA ALA A 80 -38.75 -8.11 -13.33
C ALA A 80 -39.31 -9.40 -13.98
N ALA A 81 -40.50 -9.87 -13.57
CA ALA A 81 -41.17 -11.02 -14.17
C ALA A 81 -41.82 -10.72 -15.54
N THR A 82 -42.31 -9.46 -15.73
CA THR A 82 -42.85 -9.01 -17.01
C THR A 82 -41.76 -8.59 -17.98
N SER A 83 -40.63 -8.08 -17.53
CA SER A 83 -39.46 -7.85 -18.39
C SER A 83 -38.82 -9.16 -18.86
N ARG A 84 -38.88 -10.22 -18.06
CA ARG A 84 -38.51 -11.59 -18.50
C ARG A 84 -39.48 -12.20 -19.53
N LYS A 85 -40.73 -11.73 -19.62
CA LYS A 85 -41.71 -12.19 -20.60
C LYS A 85 -41.84 -11.30 -21.85
N LYS A 86 -41.26 -10.12 -21.88
CA LYS A 86 -41.31 -9.20 -23.01
C LYS A 86 -39.97 -9.07 -23.73
N GLY A 87 -39.45 -10.14 -24.27
CA GLY A 87 -38.33 -10.05 -25.20
C GLY A 87 -37.03 -10.69 -24.72
N GLY A 88 -37.04 -11.99 -24.48
CA GLY A 88 -35.79 -12.70 -24.29
C GLY A 88 -35.97 -14.15 -24.70
N GLY A 89 -35.42 -14.53 -25.82
CA GLY A 89 -35.06 -15.92 -26.08
C GLY A 89 -34.11 -16.41 -24.97
N PRO A 90 -33.90 -17.70 -24.82
CA PRO A 90 -32.89 -18.22 -23.91
C PRO A 90 -31.52 -17.60 -24.24
N LEU A 91 -30.72 -17.34 -23.21
CA LEU A 91 -29.33 -16.88 -23.40
C LEU A 91 -28.60 -17.88 -24.30
N ASP A 92 -28.14 -17.43 -25.45
CA ASP A 92 -27.24 -18.19 -26.31
C ASP A 92 -25.80 -17.71 -26.01
N VAL A 93 -25.13 -18.40 -25.10
CA VAL A 93 -23.75 -18.08 -24.66
C VAL A 93 -22.81 -18.10 -25.86
N VAL A 94 -22.93 -19.09 -26.75
CA VAL A 94 -22.03 -19.23 -27.91
C VAL A 94 -22.17 -18.07 -28.88
N ALA A 95 -23.38 -17.61 -29.12
CA ALA A 95 -23.61 -16.45 -29.98
C ALA A 95 -23.08 -15.14 -29.36
N VAL A 96 -23.23 -14.96 -28.06
CA VAL A 96 -22.70 -13.79 -27.34
C VAL A 96 -21.17 -13.81 -27.33
N GLU A 97 -20.55 -14.94 -27.05
CA GLU A 97 -19.09 -15.12 -27.10
C GLU A 97 -18.52 -14.87 -28.50
N ALA A 98 -19.19 -15.40 -29.54
CA ALA A 98 -18.81 -15.17 -30.93
C ALA A 98 -18.89 -13.66 -31.28
N TYR A 99 -19.97 -12.99 -30.86
CA TYR A 99 -20.17 -11.55 -31.07
C TYR A 99 -19.08 -10.71 -30.43
N ILE A 100 -18.69 -11.05 -29.18
CA ILE A 100 -17.62 -10.37 -28.46
C ILE A 100 -16.27 -10.65 -29.17
N SER A 101 -16.00 -11.93 -29.44
CA SER A 101 -14.73 -12.38 -30.04
C SER A 101 -14.49 -11.80 -31.42
N GLU A 102 -15.53 -11.55 -32.21
CA GLU A 102 -15.41 -10.95 -33.54
C GLU A 102 -14.94 -9.48 -33.47
N ARG A 103 -15.38 -8.74 -32.47
CA ARG A 103 -15.20 -7.26 -32.35
C ARG A 103 -14.11 -6.84 -31.39
N PHE A 104 -13.85 -7.65 -30.36
CA PHE A 104 -12.98 -7.32 -29.25
C PHE A 104 -11.96 -8.42 -28.95
N LEU A 105 -10.83 -8.01 -28.40
CA LEU A 105 -9.91 -8.86 -27.69
C LEU A 105 -10.16 -8.65 -26.18
N THR A 106 -10.30 -9.73 -25.45
CA THR A 106 -10.51 -9.72 -23.99
C THR A 106 -9.35 -10.42 -23.30
N ARG A 107 -8.99 -9.95 -22.12
CA ARG A 107 -8.04 -10.62 -21.24
C ARG A 107 -8.34 -10.29 -19.79
N LYS A 108 -8.12 -11.23 -18.89
CA LYS A 108 -8.22 -11.01 -17.45
C LYS A 108 -6.86 -10.57 -16.92
N ASN A 109 -6.77 -9.39 -16.32
CA ASN A 109 -5.57 -8.92 -15.64
C ASN A 109 -5.34 -9.73 -14.38
N GLY A 110 -4.31 -10.57 -14.35
CA GLY A 110 -4.04 -11.49 -13.23
C GLY A 110 -3.61 -10.77 -11.95
N VAL A 111 -3.00 -9.57 -12.08
CA VAL A 111 -2.58 -8.77 -10.92
C VAL A 111 -3.76 -8.03 -10.33
N ARG A 112 -4.54 -7.31 -11.12
CA ARG A 112 -5.66 -6.47 -10.66
C ARG A 112 -7.01 -7.19 -10.61
N GLY A 113 -7.13 -8.35 -11.24
CA GLY A 113 -8.32 -9.22 -11.16
C GLY A 113 -9.54 -8.74 -11.96
N TYR A 114 -9.41 -7.71 -12.78
CA TYR A 114 -10.48 -7.27 -13.68
C TYR A 114 -10.19 -7.65 -15.14
N VAL A 115 -11.22 -7.60 -15.97
CA VAL A 115 -11.08 -7.84 -17.41
C VAL A 115 -10.71 -6.55 -18.13
N GLU A 116 -9.83 -6.67 -19.10
CA GLU A 116 -9.43 -5.63 -20.03
C GLU A 116 -9.92 -5.97 -21.44
N VAL A 117 -10.26 -4.94 -22.19
CA VAL A 117 -10.78 -5.06 -23.55
C VAL A 117 -10.04 -4.15 -24.51
N ALA A 118 -9.79 -4.63 -25.72
CA ALA A 118 -9.29 -3.85 -26.84
C ALA A 118 -10.15 -4.11 -28.10
N THR A 119 -10.31 -3.13 -28.99
CA THR A 119 -11.00 -3.33 -30.26
C THR A 119 -10.11 -4.06 -31.24
N LYS A 120 -10.68 -5.04 -32.00
CA LYS A 120 -9.95 -5.77 -33.06
C LYS A 120 -9.71 -4.94 -34.32
N LYS A 121 -10.38 -3.81 -34.48
CA LYS A 121 -10.16 -2.92 -35.64
C LYS A 121 -8.72 -2.43 -35.64
N LYS A 122 -7.89 -2.99 -36.50
CA LYS A 122 -6.49 -2.58 -36.70
C LYS A 122 -6.47 -1.18 -37.29
N ARG A 123 -5.91 -0.23 -36.56
CA ARG A 123 -5.45 1.04 -37.10
C ARG A 123 -3.96 0.88 -37.45
N ASN A 124 -3.63 0.70 -38.71
CA ASN A 124 -2.26 0.80 -39.26
C ASN A 124 -1.13 0.16 -38.43
N GLY A 125 -1.22 -1.14 -38.16
CA GLY A 125 -0.10 -1.86 -37.51
C GLY A 125 0.14 -1.55 -36.01
N GLN A 126 -0.65 -0.69 -35.39
CA GLN A 126 -0.52 -0.39 -33.96
C GLN A 126 -0.95 -1.58 -33.10
N LYS A 127 -0.20 -1.82 -32.01
CA LYS A 127 -0.56 -2.82 -31.01
C LYS A 127 -1.93 -2.49 -30.40
N PRO A 128 -2.77 -3.49 -30.07
CA PRO A 128 -4.05 -3.27 -29.41
C PRO A 128 -3.85 -2.57 -28.06
N VAL A 129 -4.63 -1.51 -27.80
CA VAL A 129 -4.62 -0.80 -26.52
C VAL A 129 -5.74 -1.38 -25.67
N PHE A 130 -5.36 -2.13 -24.63
CA PHE A 130 -6.28 -2.69 -23.66
C PHE A 130 -6.68 -1.66 -22.62
N LYS A 131 -7.96 -1.61 -22.30
CA LYS A 131 -8.53 -0.75 -21.24
C LYS A 131 -9.40 -1.58 -20.31
N PRO A 132 -9.48 -1.25 -19.02
CA PRO A 132 -10.39 -1.89 -18.11
C PRO A 132 -11.84 -1.87 -18.61
N VAL A 133 -12.54 -2.98 -18.46
CA VAL A 133 -13.99 -3.05 -18.69
C VAL A 133 -14.68 -2.18 -17.64
N THR A 134 -15.56 -1.28 -18.11
CA THR A 134 -16.36 -0.38 -17.28
C THR A 134 -17.84 -0.66 -17.44
N ASP A 135 -18.68 -0.18 -16.52
CA ASP A 135 -20.13 -0.28 -16.65
C ASP A 135 -20.63 0.39 -17.94
N TYR A 136 -20.02 1.50 -18.33
CA TYR A 136 -20.33 2.16 -19.61
C TYR A 136 -20.08 1.22 -20.80
N TRP A 137 -18.96 0.50 -20.80
CA TRP A 137 -18.64 -0.44 -21.85
C TRP A 137 -19.61 -1.62 -21.87
N VAL A 138 -19.91 -2.22 -20.68
CA VAL A 138 -20.88 -3.32 -20.56
C VAL A 138 -22.26 -2.90 -21.05
N ASN A 139 -22.75 -1.72 -20.66
CA ASN A 139 -24.03 -1.17 -21.08
C ASN A 139 -24.08 -0.93 -22.60
N SER A 140 -22.99 -0.45 -23.17
CA SER A 140 -22.87 -0.21 -24.62
C SER A 140 -22.86 -1.52 -25.41
N LEU A 141 -22.15 -2.53 -24.93
CA LEU A 141 -22.12 -3.87 -25.51
C LEU A 141 -23.50 -4.53 -25.42
N TRP A 142 -24.13 -4.49 -24.25
CA TRP A 142 -25.49 -5.01 -24.05
C TRP A 142 -26.50 -4.41 -25.03
N ARG A 143 -26.48 -3.10 -25.18
CA ARG A 143 -27.35 -2.40 -26.14
C ARG A 143 -27.09 -2.83 -27.59
N SER A 144 -25.84 -3.06 -27.95
CA SER A 144 -25.48 -3.53 -29.30
C SER A 144 -25.93 -4.96 -29.53
N LEU A 145 -25.73 -5.86 -28.58
CA LEU A 145 -26.20 -7.23 -28.63
C LEU A 145 -27.72 -7.32 -28.83
N LEU A 146 -28.48 -6.53 -28.07
CA LEU A 146 -29.95 -6.49 -28.22
C LEU A 146 -30.38 -5.98 -29.60
N LYS A 147 -29.70 -4.99 -30.17
CA LYS A 147 -30.01 -4.46 -31.53
C LYS A 147 -29.77 -5.51 -32.60
N ASP A 148 -28.76 -6.35 -32.42
CA ASP A 148 -28.39 -7.40 -33.35
C ASP A 148 -29.12 -8.75 -33.05
N GLY A 149 -30.14 -8.71 -32.15
CA GLY A 149 -31.02 -9.84 -31.85
C GLY A 149 -30.49 -10.83 -30.83
N HIS A 150 -29.38 -10.55 -30.15
CA HIS A 150 -28.81 -11.40 -29.11
C HIS A 150 -29.33 -10.98 -27.74
N TYR A 151 -30.09 -11.84 -27.10
CA TYR A 151 -30.69 -11.58 -25.79
C TYR A 151 -29.78 -12.05 -24.65
N CYS A 152 -29.32 -11.12 -23.82
CA CYS A 152 -28.53 -11.40 -22.62
C CYS A 152 -28.75 -10.31 -21.56
N SER A 153 -28.40 -10.57 -20.32
CA SER A 153 -28.37 -9.58 -19.23
C SER A 153 -26.96 -9.01 -19.07
N HIS A 154 -26.85 -7.89 -18.37
CA HIS A 154 -25.54 -7.33 -17.96
C HIS A 154 -24.72 -8.33 -17.10
N ASN A 155 -25.41 -9.15 -16.28
CA ASN A 155 -24.78 -10.16 -15.47
C ASN A 155 -24.25 -11.33 -16.30
N ASP A 156 -24.94 -11.70 -17.38
CA ASP A 156 -24.47 -12.72 -18.31
C ASP A 156 -23.18 -12.28 -19.01
N ILE A 157 -23.14 -11.02 -19.48
CA ILE A 157 -21.93 -10.43 -20.07
C ILE A 157 -20.78 -10.44 -19.07
N ARG A 158 -21.02 -9.99 -17.83
CA ARG A 158 -19.98 -9.99 -16.79
C ARG A 158 -19.51 -11.41 -16.45
N ALA A 159 -20.42 -12.39 -16.39
CA ALA A 159 -20.10 -13.79 -16.12
C ALA A 159 -19.21 -14.39 -17.22
N ILE A 160 -19.56 -14.16 -18.49
CA ILE A 160 -18.76 -14.60 -19.64
C ILE A 160 -17.36 -13.97 -19.58
N LEU A 161 -17.27 -12.64 -19.42
CA LEU A 161 -15.99 -11.93 -19.38
C LEU A 161 -15.09 -12.36 -18.22
N MET A 162 -15.67 -12.73 -17.07
CA MET A 162 -14.95 -13.16 -15.87
C MET A 162 -14.69 -14.65 -15.81
N SER A 163 -15.00 -15.40 -16.89
CA SER A 163 -14.71 -16.82 -17.04
C SER A 163 -13.38 -17.07 -17.78
N ASP A 164 -13.15 -18.31 -18.18
CA ASP A 164 -12.05 -18.74 -19.05
C ASP A 164 -12.13 -18.21 -20.48
N PHE A 165 -13.27 -17.59 -20.86
CA PHE A 165 -13.41 -16.82 -22.10
C PHE A 165 -12.35 -15.72 -22.23
N SER A 166 -11.93 -15.09 -21.11
CA SER A 166 -10.88 -14.09 -21.08
C SER A 166 -9.59 -14.70 -20.50
N GLU A 167 -8.62 -14.99 -21.36
CA GLU A 167 -7.32 -15.53 -20.94
C GLU A 167 -6.65 -14.66 -19.88
N THR A 168 -6.03 -15.30 -18.89
CA THR A 168 -5.32 -14.57 -17.84
C THR A 168 -4.00 -14.01 -18.38
N PHE A 169 -3.86 -12.71 -18.30
CA PHE A 169 -2.67 -11.95 -18.66
C PHE A 169 -1.96 -11.44 -17.40
N HIS A 170 -0.70 -11.76 -17.26
CA HIS A 170 0.12 -11.27 -16.15
C HIS A 170 1.01 -10.11 -16.63
N PRO A 171 0.71 -8.84 -16.27
CA PRO A 171 1.37 -7.66 -16.84
C PRO A 171 2.88 -7.64 -16.59
N PHE A 172 3.33 -7.97 -15.38
CA PHE A 172 4.75 -7.95 -15.02
C PHE A 172 5.52 -9.06 -15.77
N ARG A 173 5.02 -10.28 -15.71
CA ARG A 173 5.64 -11.40 -16.43
C ARG A 173 5.71 -11.15 -17.93
N SER A 174 4.62 -10.69 -18.52
CA SER A 174 4.58 -10.35 -19.95
C SER A 174 5.57 -9.25 -20.33
N TYR A 175 5.74 -8.23 -19.46
CA TYR A 175 6.72 -7.19 -19.69
C TYR A 175 8.15 -7.74 -19.62
N PHE A 176 8.52 -8.37 -18.51
CA PHE A 176 9.89 -8.80 -18.27
C PHE A 176 10.33 -9.93 -19.22
N GLU A 177 9.47 -10.90 -19.49
CA GLU A 177 9.76 -12.00 -20.43
C GLU A 177 9.77 -11.56 -21.89
N GLY A 178 9.09 -10.45 -22.22
CA GLY A 178 9.07 -9.86 -23.55
C GLY A 178 10.27 -8.97 -23.88
N LEU A 179 11.18 -8.74 -22.91
CA LEU A 179 12.40 -7.94 -23.13
C LEU A 179 13.42 -8.69 -24.00
N ALA A 180 14.18 -7.93 -24.79
CA ALA A 180 15.35 -8.48 -25.46
C ALA A 180 16.36 -8.99 -24.42
N PRO A 181 17.04 -10.13 -24.67
CA PRO A 181 18.03 -10.65 -23.74
C PRO A 181 19.17 -9.65 -23.48
N TRP A 182 19.61 -9.58 -22.22
CA TRP A 182 20.80 -8.80 -21.87
C TRP A 182 22.06 -9.36 -22.55
N ASP A 183 22.94 -8.47 -22.98
CA ASP A 183 24.22 -8.83 -23.68
C ASP A 183 25.22 -9.57 -22.78
N GLY A 184 25.00 -9.58 -21.46
CA GLY A 184 25.84 -10.25 -20.47
C GLY A 184 27.08 -9.46 -20.07
N VAL A 185 27.31 -8.27 -20.62
CA VAL A 185 28.54 -7.47 -20.47
C VAL A 185 28.23 -6.07 -19.93
N THR A 186 27.30 -5.35 -20.55
CA THR A 186 27.00 -3.96 -20.20
C THR A 186 26.28 -3.83 -18.84
N ASP A 187 26.87 -3.09 -17.91
CA ASP A 187 26.27 -2.86 -16.58
C ASP A 187 25.28 -1.69 -16.62
N TRP A 188 24.07 -1.95 -17.12
CA TRP A 188 22.98 -0.96 -17.18
C TRP A 188 22.48 -0.53 -15.81
N ILE A 189 22.47 -1.45 -14.83
CA ILE A 189 22.10 -1.14 -13.45
C ILE A 189 23.15 -0.23 -12.81
N GLY A 190 24.42 -0.45 -13.10
CA GLY A 190 25.51 0.42 -12.67
C GLY A 190 25.38 1.82 -13.24
N GLN A 191 25.08 1.95 -14.55
CA GLN A 191 24.84 3.24 -15.19
C GLN A 191 23.61 3.97 -14.57
N LEU A 192 22.55 3.23 -14.25
CA LEU A 192 21.43 3.80 -13.51
C LEU A 192 21.85 4.27 -12.12
N ALA A 193 22.65 3.51 -11.41
CA ALA A 193 23.14 3.90 -10.08
C ALA A 193 23.96 5.20 -10.13
N ASP A 194 24.72 5.43 -11.22
CA ASP A 194 25.53 6.63 -11.42
C ASP A 194 24.75 7.91 -11.67
N THR A 195 23.44 7.80 -11.91
CA THR A 195 22.55 8.98 -11.96
C THR A 195 22.24 9.56 -10.56
N VAL A 196 22.68 8.88 -9.49
CA VAL A 196 22.51 9.33 -8.11
C VAL A 196 23.87 9.36 -7.41
N ASP A 197 24.38 10.55 -7.15
CA ASP A 197 25.57 10.72 -6.33
C ASP A 197 25.22 10.53 -4.86
N THR A 198 25.90 9.60 -4.20
CA THR A 198 25.68 9.30 -2.78
C THR A 198 26.99 9.37 -2.00
N THR A 199 26.91 9.53 -0.70
CA THR A 199 28.09 9.49 0.20
C THR A 199 28.82 8.16 0.21
N ARG A 200 28.17 7.06 -0.28
CA ARG A 200 28.72 5.70 -0.36
C ARG A 200 28.45 5.01 -1.72
N PRO A 201 29.06 5.46 -2.82
CA PRO A 201 28.65 5.07 -4.17
C PRO A 201 28.81 3.58 -4.46
N ALA A 202 29.85 2.92 -4.00
CA ALA A 202 30.02 1.48 -4.21
C ALA A 202 28.99 0.65 -3.46
N PHE A 203 28.62 1.04 -2.24
CA PHE A 203 27.58 0.37 -1.45
C PHE A 203 26.20 0.61 -2.04
N TRP A 204 25.95 1.83 -2.51
CA TRP A 204 24.73 2.20 -3.25
C TRP A 204 24.52 1.32 -4.48
N ARG A 205 25.51 1.19 -5.37
CA ARG A 205 25.44 0.35 -6.57
C ARG A 205 25.09 -1.10 -6.22
N GLY A 206 25.76 -1.68 -5.21
CA GLY A 206 25.51 -3.05 -4.79
C GLY A 206 24.10 -3.26 -4.22
N CYS A 207 23.60 -2.31 -3.43
CA CYS A 207 22.25 -2.37 -2.86
C CYS A 207 21.18 -2.17 -3.91
N LEU A 208 21.32 -1.18 -4.83
CA LEU A 208 20.39 -0.93 -5.92
C LEU A 208 20.27 -2.14 -6.85
N LYS A 209 21.42 -2.76 -7.21
CA LYS A 209 21.44 -3.98 -8.03
C LYS A 209 20.58 -5.07 -7.41
N ARG A 210 20.82 -5.40 -6.14
CA ARG A 210 20.08 -6.46 -5.45
C ARG A 210 18.60 -6.09 -5.28
N TRP A 211 18.30 -4.83 -5.01
CA TRP A 211 16.94 -4.36 -4.86
C TRP A 211 16.13 -4.47 -6.16
N LEU A 212 16.73 -4.14 -7.31
CA LEU A 212 16.10 -4.29 -8.64
C LEU A 212 15.91 -5.76 -9.00
N ILE A 213 16.90 -6.63 -8.73
CA ILE A 213 16.75 -8.08 -8.95
C ILE A 213 15.60 -8.62 -8.09
N ALA A 214 15.51 -8.23 -6.80
CA ALA A 214 14.44 -8.63 -5.91
C ALA A 214 13.07 -8.09 -6.37
N GLN A 215 13.00 -6.89 -6.96
CA GLN A 215 11.77 -6.34 -7.53
C GLN A 215 11.26 -7.19 -8.70
N VAL A 216 12.13 -7.56 -9.64
CA VAL A 216 11.77 -8.44 -10.75
C VAL A 216 11.33 -9.81 -10.24
N ALA A 217 12.13 -10.43 -9.39
CA ALA A 217 11.85 -11.76 -8.82
C ALA A 217 10.51 -11.80 -8.07
N GLY A 218 10.28 -10.87 -7.15
CA GLY A 218 9.06 -10.80 -6.34
C GLY A 218 7.81 -10.44 -7.14
N SER A 219 7.95 -9.82 -8.31
CA SER A 219 6.82 -9.53 -9.20
C SER A 219 6.43 -10.71 -10.09
N MET A 220 7.29 -11.72 -10.22
CA MET A 220 7.08 -12.85 -11.13
C MET A 220 6.84 -14.18 -10.41
N GLU A 221 7.44 -14.39 -9.25
CA GLU A 221 7.49 -15.69 -8.59
C GLU A 221 6.84 -15.69 -7.21
N LEU A 222 6.06 -16.74 -6.94
CA LEU A 222 5.50 -17.00 -5.62
C LEU A 222 6.61 -17.36 -4.62
N GLY A 223 6.55 -16.76 -3.44
CA GLY A 223 7.50 -17.04 -2.36
C GLY A 223 8.83 -16.27 -2.47
N VAL A 224 8.91 -15.31 -3.37
CA VAL A 224 10.02 -14.36 -3.47
C VAL A 224 9.52 -12.97 -3.09
N GLU A 225 10.12 -12.37 -2.08
CA GLU A 225 9.74 -11.04 -1.63
C GLU A 225 10.95 -10.10 -1.59
N ASN A 226 10.73 -8.87 -2.01
CA ASN A 226 11.68 -7.79 -1.75
C ASN A 226 11.46 -7.27 -0.33
N HIS A 227 12.25 -7.76 0.63
CA HIS A 227 12.13 -7.43 2.06
C HIS A 227 12.63 -6.02 2.40
N THR A 228 13.19 -5.28 1.45
CA THR A 228 13.85 -4.01 1.72
C THR A 228 13.11 -2.83 1.11
N ILE A 229 13.20 -1.70 1.78
CA ILE A 229 12.70 -0.39 1.37
C ILE A 229 13.90 0.44 0.93
N LEU A 230 13.93 0.86 -0.34
CA LEU A 230 14.97 1.74 -0.86
C LEU A 230 14.67 3.18 -0.42
N LEU A 231 15.50 3.79 0.41
CA LEU A 231 15.28 5.10 0.98
C LEU A 231 16.34 6.10 0.51
N LEU A 232 15.87 7.18 -0.13
CA LEU A 232 16.71 8.31 -0.52
C LEU A 232 16.46 9.49 0.42
N ALA A 233 17.52 9.88 1.13
CA ALA A 233 17.55 11.07 1.98
C ALA A 233 18.31 12.21 1.28
N GLY A 234 17.97 13.45 1.57
CA GLY A 234 18.67 14.63 1.03
C GLY A 234 17.77 15.85 0.90
N GLY A 235 18.31 16.99 0.54
CA GLY A 235 17.60 18.27 0.45
C GLY A 235 16.32 18.22 -0.37
N GLN A 236 15.40 19.13 -0.08
CA GLN A 236 14.18 19.30 -0.86
C GLN A 236 14.53 19.76 -2.30
N GLY A 237 13.80 19.30 -3.28
CA GLY A 237 14.00 19.69 -4.69
C GLY A 237 15.05 18.87 -5.45
N LEU A 238 15.83 17.97 -4.82
CA LEU A 238 16.83 17.13 -5.49
C LEU A 238 16.28 16.15 -6.54
N GLY A 239 14.95 15.99 -6.66
CA GLY A 239 14.34 15.07 -7.62
C GLY A 239 14.22 13.63 -7.15
N LYS A 240 14.37 13.34 -5.84
CA LYS A 240 14.29 11.99 -5.25
C LYS A 240 13.05 11.23 -5.68
N THR A 241 11.87 11.80 -5.44
CA THR A 241 10.58 11.19 -5.77
C THR A 241 10.42 10.98 -7.28
N SER A 242 10.87 11.96 -8.08
CA SER A 242 10.83 11.85 -9.56
C SER A 242 11.72 10.72 -10.06
N TRP A 243 12.92 10.58 -9.53
CA TRP A 243 13.85 9.50 -9.88
C TRP A 243 13.28 8.13 -9.53
N LEU A 244 12.74 7.96 -8.31
CA LEU A 244 12.11 6.69 -7.88
C LEU A 244 10.90 6.34 -8.75
N ARG A 245 10.07 7.32 -9.10
CA ARG A 245 8.93 7.11 -10.02
C ARG A 245 9.39 6.68 -11.41
N ASN A 246 10.49 7.25 -11.88
CA ASN A 246 11.06 6.94 -13.18
C ASN A 246 11.68 5.55 -13.26
N LEU A 247 11.84 4.81 -12.16
CA LEU A 247 12.21 3.40 -12.19
C LEU A 247 11.13 2.52 -12.84
N VAL A 248 9.86 2.93 -12.79
CA VAL A 248 8.76 2.14 -13.36
C VAL A 248 8.65 2.41 -14.87
N PRO A 249 8.73 1.36 -15.73
CA PRO A 249 8.59 1.50 -17.17
C PRO A 249 7.27 2.16 -17.57
N PRO A 250 7.22 2.90 -18.69
CA PRO A 250 5.98 3.51 -19.18
C PRO A 250 4.82 2.52 -19.33
N GLU A 251 5.09 1.29 -19.78
CA GLU A 251 4.12 0.21 -19.97
C GLU A 251 3.51 -0.29 -18.66
N LEU A 252 4.21 -0.11 -17.55
CA LEU A 252 3.79 -0.52 -16.21
C LEU A 252 3.43 0.68 -15.30
N ARG A 253 3.33 1.88 -15.85
CA ARG A 253 3.10 3.12 -15.08
C ARG A 253 1.82 3.07 -14.24
N ASP A 254 0.80 2.38 -14.69
CA ASP A 254 -0.45 2.18 -13.94
C ASP A 254 -0.26 1.37 -12.65
N TYR A 255 0.84 0.63 -12.52
CA TYR A 255 1.19 -0.16 -11.34
C TYR A 255 2.16 0.55 -10.40
N LEU A 256 2.28 1.86 -10.52
CA LEU A 256 3.03 2.73 -9.62
C LEU A 256 2.06 3.45 -8.68
N PHE A 257 2.34 3.41 -7.40
CA PHE A 257 1.75 4.32 -6.42
C PHE A 257 2.81 5.29 -5.89
N THR A 258 2.44 6.56 -5.74
CA THR A 258 3.30 7.57 -5.11
C THR A 258 2.45 8.42 -4.17
N GLY A 259 2.86 8.58 -2.94
CA GLY A 259 2.19 9.40 -1.94
C GLY A 259 2.34 8.86 -0.53
N ASN A 260 1.61 9.46 0.39
CA ASN A 260 1.58 8.99 1.77
C ASN A 260 0.77 7.70 1.88
N VAL A 261 1.24 6.79 2.69
CA VAL A 261 0.59 5.50 2.94
C VAL A 261 0.15 5.41 4.40
N ASN A 262 -1.01 4.82 4.62
CA ASN A 262 -1.43 4.37 5.95
C ASN A 262 -1.35 2.83 5.97
N PRO A 263 -0.33 2.24 6.65
CA PRO A 263 -0.12 0.79 6.67
C PRO A 263 -1.23 0.00 7.37
N TYR A 264 -2.10 0.68 8.10
CA TYR A 264 -3.26 0.08 8.78
C TYR A 264 -4.55 0.20 7.97
N SER A 265 -4.55 0.91 6.84
CA SER A 265 -5.75 1.05 6.02
C SER A 265 -6.14 -0.30 5.40
N LYS A 266 -7.45 -0.54 5.28
CA LYS A 266 -8.00 -1.76 4.65
C LYS A 266 -7.61 -1.89 3.16
N GLY A 267 -7.28 -0.78 2.50
CA GLY A 267 -6.86 -0.75 1.10
C GLY A 267 -5.38 -1.05 0.88
N PHE A 268 -4.54 -0.95 1.93
CA PHE A 268 -3.09 -1.13 1.78
C PHE A 268 -2.69 -2.55 1.33
N PRO A 269 -3.28 -3.64 1.85
CA PRO A 269 -3.01 -4.99 1.35
C PRO A 269 -3.32 -5.15 -0.15
N GLN A 270 -4.43 -4.54 -0.63
CA GLN A 270 -4.78 -4.55 -2.05
C GLN A 270 -3.73 -3.80 -2.88
N MET A 271 -3.26 -2.64 -2.40
CA MET A 271 -2.20 -1.87 -3.05
C MET A 271 -0.90 -2.67 -3.18
N MET A 272 -0.54 -3.46 -2.16
CA MET A 272 0.64 -4.34 -2.18
C MET A 272 0.55 -5.45 -3.24
N VAL A 273 -0.66 -5.90 -3.57
CA VAL A 273 -0.92 -6.85 -4.65
C VAL A 273 -0.90 -6.14 -6.01
N ASP A 274 -1.55 -4.98 -6.12
CA ASP A 274 -1.84 -4.31 -7.39
C ASP A 274 -0.67 -3.51 -7.95
N CYS A 275 0.32 -3.12 -7.13
CA CYS A 275 1.44 -2.30 -7.56
C CYS A 275 2.71 -3.11 -7.83
N LEU A 276 3.54 -2.63 -8.74
CA LEU A 276 4.95 -3.04 -8.93
C LEU A 276 5.86 -2.29 -7.96
N LEU A 277 5.57 -1.00 -7.76
CA LEU A 277 6.35 -0.12 -6.90
C LEU A 277 5.41 0.82 -6.11
N ILE A 278 5.65 0.89 -4.81
CA ILE A 278 5.03 1.87 -3.90
C ILE A 278 6.13 2.82 -3.45
N VAL A 279 6.03 4.10 -3.87
CA VAL A 279 6.92 5.17 -3.44
C VAL A 279 6.23 5.96 -2.33
N ILE A 280 6.76 5.84 -1.11
CA ILE A 280 6.31 6.58 0.06
C ILE A 280 7.00 7.93 0.04
N ASP A 281 6.23 8.96 -0.29
CA ASP A 281 6.77 10.33 -0.37
C ASP A 281 6.80 10.94 1.03
N GLU A 282 7.94 11.54 1.38
CA GLU A 282 8.16 12.21 2.68
C GLU A 282 7.84 11.32 3.90
N MET A 283 8.57 10.19 4.03
CA MET A 283 8.37 9.21 5.10
C MET A 283 8.65 9.77 6.52
N SER A 284 9.28 10.92 6.65
CA SER A 284 9.60 11.57 7.94
C SER A 284 8.37 11.84 8.83
N GLY A 285 7.18 11.93 8.25
CA GLY A 285 5.92 12.10 8.99
C GLY A 285 5.32 10.80 9.56
N GLN A 286 5.93 9.64 9.31
CA GLN A 286 5.42 8.34 9.78
C GLN A 286 5.76 8.12 11.25
N SER A 287 4.79 7.63 12.03
CA SER A 287 5.03 7.25 13.42
C SER A 287 5.90 5.99 13.52
N TYR A 288 6.50 5.78 14.71
CA TYR A 288 7.23 4.53 15.01
C TYR A 288 6.38 3.26 14.76
N ALA A 289 5.09 3.32 15.11
CA ALA A 289 4.16 2.23 14.88
C ALA A 289 3.92 1.96 13.39
N ASP A 290 3.81 3.02 12.57
CA ASP A 290 3.64 2.90 11.11
C ASP A 290 4.86 2.25 10.47
N LEU A 291 6.07 2.69 10.86
CA LEU A 291 7.33 2.12 10.37
C LEU A 291 7.48 0.65 10.74
N ASN A 292 7.13 0.27 11.97
CA ASN A 292 7.15 -1.14 12.39
C ASN A 292 6.11 -1.98 11.63
N ARG A 293 4.94 -1.41 11.36
CA ARG A 293 3.93 -2.07 10.52
C ARG A 293 4.42 -2.24 9.09
N LEU A 294 5.03 -1.21 8.50
CA LEU A 294 5.65 -1.30 7.17
C LEU A 294 6.72 -2.39 7.11
N LYS A 295 7.62 -2.45 8.10
CA LYS A 295 8.63 -3.51 8.21
C LYS A 295 8.01 -4.91 8.25
N ALA A 296 6.93 -5.10 9.00
CA ALA A 296 6.22 -6.38 9.04
C ALA A 296 5.62 -6.72 7.67
N LEU A 297 5.02 -5.76 7.00
CA LEU A 297 4.39 -5.93 5.69
C LEU A 297 5.40 -6.22 4.57
N THR A 298 6.62 -5.67 4.63
CA THR A 298 7.68 -6.03 3.67
C THR A 298 8.11 -7.49 3.74
N SER A 299 7.79 -8.21 4.80
CA SER A 299 8.07 -9.64 4.96
C SER A 299 6.85 -10.52 4.63
N THR A 300 5.73 -9.92 4.20
CA THR A 300 4.52 -10.65 3.83
C THR A 300 4.56 -10.91 2.33
N GLY A 301 4.77 -12.15 1.90
CA GLY A 301 4.82 -12.52 0.48
C GLY A 301 3.47 -12.85 -0.12
N VAL A 302 2.55 -13.31 0.73
CA VAL A 302 1.23 -13.77 0.34
C VAL A 302 0.17 -13.06 1.17
N ILE A 303 -0.87 -12.56 0.49
CA ILE A 303 -1.94 -11.78 1.09
C ILE A 303 -3.27 -12.48 0.82
N TYR A 304 -4.00 -12.81 1.89
CA TYR A 304 -5.36 -13.34 1.77
C TYR A 304 -6.35 -12.19 1.82
N LEU A 305 -7.01 -11.91 0.71
CA LEU A 305 -7.95 -10.79 0.59
C LEU A 305 -9.12 -11.12 -0.34
N ARG A 306 -10.24 -10.44 -0.10
CA ARG A 306 -11.38 -10.42 -1.01
C ARG A 306 -11.36 -9.11 -1.80
N ARG A 307 -11.28 -9.21 -3.12
CA ARG A 307 -11.34 -8.05 -3.99
C ARG A 307 -12.69 -7.32 -3.87
N PRO A 308 -12.74 -6.01 -4.08
CA PRO A 308 -14.02 -5.31 -4.18
C PRO A 308 -14.95 -6.01 -5.17
N TYR A 309 -16.20 -6.22 -4.75
CA TYR A 309 -17.24 -6.95 -5.50
C TYR A 309 -16.95 -8.44 -5.75
N GLY A 310 -15.84 -8.98 -5.30
CA GLY A 310 -15.58 -10.42 -5.31
C GLY A 310 -16.43 -11.17 -4.29
N HIS A 311 -16.86 -12.38 -4.61
CA HIS A 311 -17.64 -13.23 -3.70
C HIS A 311 -16.73 -14.02 -2.75
N TYR A 312 -15.52 -14.35 -3.19
CA TYR A 312 -14.57 -15.20 -2.47
C TYR A 312 -13.32 -14.42 -2.09
N ALA A 313 -12.73 -14.76 -0.95
CA ALA A 313 -11.38 -14.35 -0.62
C ALA A 313 -10.39 -15.30 -1.27
N GLU A 314 -9.31 -14.75 -1.82
CA GLU A 314 -8.29 -15.50 -2.54
C GLU A 314 -6.90 -15.15 -1.99
N THR A 315 -6.01 -16.11 -2.16
CA THR A 315 -4.59 -15.91 -1.88
C THR A 315 -3.95 -15.17 -3.06
N GLN A 316 -3.35 -14.01 -2.79
CA GLN A 316 -2.71 -13.17 -3.79
C GLN A 316 -1.22 -13.00 -3.47
N ILE A 317 -0.41 -12.87 -4.51
CA ILE A 317 1.02 -12.58 -4.37
C ILE A 317 1.20 -11.09 -4.10
N ARG A 318 2.09 -10.73 -3.18
CA ARG A 318 2.56 -9.36 -3.03
C ARG A 318 3.59 -9.04 -4.10
N HIS A 319 3.23 -8.24 -5.07
CA HIS A 319 4.14 -7.81 -6.14
C HIS A 319 4.95 -6.55 -5.80
N ALA A 320 4.40 -5.70 -4.92
CA ALA A 320 4.99 -4.40 -4.66
C ALA A 320 6.36 -4.48 -3.99
N SER A 321 7.35 -3.83 -4.60
CA SER A 321 8.55 -3.34 -3.92
C SER A 321 8.28 -1.96 -3.32
N PHE A 322 9.07 -1.58 -2.31
CA PHE A 322 8.90 -0.31 -1.61
C PHE A 322 10.12 0.58 -1.82
N ALA A 323 9.85 1.86 -2.05
CA ALA A 323 10.83 2.91 -1.97
C ALA A 323 10.29 4.09 -1.17
N ALA A 324 11.16 4.92 -0.62
CA ALA A 324 10.77 6.07 0.19
C ALA A 324 11.71 7.25 0.00
N THR A 325 11.20 8.44 0.29
CA THR A 325 12.01 9.67 0.34
C THR A 325 11.90 10.32 1.71
N VAL A 326 12.98 10.96 2.14
CA VAL A 326 13.01 11.83 3.32
C VAL A 326 13.85 13.07 3.03
N ASN A 327 13.51 14.16 3.69
CA ASN A 327 14.28 15.41 3.57
C ASN A 327 15.32 15.54 4.68
N ASP A 328 15.05 14.92 5.83
CA ASP A 328 15.96 14.89 6.98
C ASP A 328 16.74 13.57 7.01
N LEU A 329 18.05 13.65 7.27
CA LEU A 329 18.90 12.48 7.43
C LEU A 329 18.52 11.66 8.67
N GLN A 330 18.13 12.32 9.77
CA GLN A 330 17.79 11.66 11.03
C GLN A 330 16.31 11.26 11.08
N SER A 331 15.88 10.39 10.16
CA SER A 331 14.46 10.05 9.96
C SER A 331 14.09 8.64 10.42
N LEU A 332 15.09 7.80 10.72
CA LEU A 332 14.82 6.43 11.16
C LEU A 332 14.75 6.31 12.68
N PRO A 333 13.74 5.64 13.23
CA PRO A 333 13.70 5.34 14.66
C PRO A 333 14.86 4.45 15.08
N ASP A 334 15.28 4.61 16.32
CA ASP A 334 16.31 3.75 16.94
C ASP A 334 15.73 2.37 17.22
N ASP A 335 15.90 1.44 16.30
CA ASP A 335 15.59 0.04 16.55
C ASP A 335 16.62 -0.90 15.86
N ASN A 336 16.68 -2.13 16.38
CA ASN A 336 17.58 -3.17 15.86
C ASN A 336 17.13 -3.74 14.50
N GLU A 337 16.03 -3.24 13.90
CA GLU A 337 15.47 -3.74 12.65
C GLU A 337 15.67 -2.79 11.47
N SER A 338 16.64 -1.88 11.55
CA SER A 338 16.96 -0.94 10.46
C SER A 338 17.43 -1.63 9.18
N ARG A 339 17.81 -2.92 9.25
CA ARG A 339 18.25 -3.75 8.11
C ARG A 339 17.27 -3.83 6.93
N ARG A 340 15.98 -3.49 7.16
CA ARG A 340 14.98 -3.45 6.09
C ARG A 340 15.00 -2.16 5.29
N PHE A 341 15.67 -1.13 5.78
CA PHE A 341 15.86 0.12 5.06
C PHE A 341 17.24 0.16 4.42
N LEU A 342 17.29 0.38 3.12
CA LEU A 342 18.50 0.66 2.36
C LEU A 342 18.60 2.19 2.23
N CYS A 343 19.22 2.84 3.21
CA CYS A 343 19.27 4.29 3.32
C CYS A 343 20.49 4.87 2.61
N PHE A 344 20.26 5.87 1.78
CA PHE A 344 21.32 6.58 1.08
C PHE A 344 21.08 8.06 1.09
N GLU A 345 22.09 8.81 1.47
CA GLU A 345 22.12 10.27 1.29
C GLU A 345 22.48 10.58 -0.15
N ALA A 346 21.53 11.19 -0.85
CA ALA A 346 21.73 11.67 -2.20
C ALA A 346 22.19 13.14 -2.16
N THR A 347 23.33 13.42 -2.76
CA THR A 347 23.89 14.77 -2.88
C THR A 347 23.54 15.41 -4.21
N ARG A 348 23.35 14.60 -5.26
CA ARG A 348 22.87 15.00 -6.58
C ARG A 348 22.10 13.87 -7.22
N ILE A 349 21.04 14.19 -7.95
CA ILE A 349 20.22 13.22 -8.69
C ILE A 349 19.96 13.75 -10.10
N ASP A 350 20.39 12.99 -11.10
CA ASP A 350 19.96 13.21 -12.47
C ASP A 350 18.65 12.43 -12.72
N TYR A 351 17.53 13.09 -12.48
CA TYR A 351 16.19 12.52 -12.68
C TYR A 351 15.59 12.87 -14.04
N GLN A 352 16.30 13.68 -14.86
CA GLN A 352 15.82 14.14 -16.15
C GLN A 352 16.33 13.25 -17.30
N SER A 353 17.47 12.63 -17.14
CA SER A 353 17.99 11.69 -18.12
C SER A 353 17.04 10.50 -18.33
N PRO A 354 16.81 10.10 -19.59
CA PRO A 354 15.90 9.01 -19.92
C PRO A 354 16.43 7.68 -19.36
N VAL A 355 15.57 6.97 -18.62
CA VAL A 355 15.89 5.67 -18.04
C VAL A 355 15.76 4.59 -19.11
N ARG A 356 16.78 3.78 -19.28
CA ARG A 356 16.82 2.63 -20.23
C ARG A 356 16.14 1.41 -19.61
N HIS A 357 14.85 1.48 -19.37
CA HIS A 357 14.08 0.46 -18.65
C HIS A 357 14.28 -0.95 -19.22
N ALA A 358 14.17 -1.11 -20.54
CA ALA A 358 14.29 -2.42 -21.18
C ALA A 358 15.64 -3.09 -20.87
N ASP A 359 16.73 -2.33 -20.95
CA ASP A 359 18.09 -2.85 -20.75
C ASP A 359 18.35 -3.17 -19.26
N ILE A 360 17.92 -2.26 -18.36
CA ILE A 360 18.06 -2.42 -16.91
C ILE A 360 17.29 -3.65 -16.41
N TYR A 361 16.04 -3.80 -16.84
CA TYR A 361 15.21 -4.93 -16.42
C TYR A 361 15.58 -6.24 -17.11
N ALA A 362 16.09 -6.19 -18.35
CA ALA A 362 16.69 -7.37 -18.99
C ALA A 362 17.93 -7.87 -18.23
N GLN A 363 18.78 -6.96 -17.76
CA GLN A 363 19.93 -7.30 -16.91
C GLN A 363 19.45 -7.88 -15.57
N ALA A 364 18.51 -7.23 -14.88
CA ALA A 364 17.99 -7.72 -13.60
C ALA A 364 17.36 -9.11 -13.72
N LEU A 365 16.56 -9.36 -14.76
CA LEU A 365 15.97 -10.67 -15.05
C LEU A 365 17.01 -11.73 -15.34
N ALA A 366 18.02 -11.41 -16.16
CA ALA A 366 19.11 -12.33 -16.50
C ALA A 366 19.93 -12.71 -15.26
N LEU A 367 20.24 -11.74 -14.40
CA LEU A 367 20.94 -11.97 -13.13
C LEU A 367 20.11 -12.83 -12.16
N PHE A 368 18.81 -12.58 -12.06
CA PHE A 368 17.89 -13.43 -11.29
C PHE A 368 17.90 -14.88 -11.79
N ARG A 369 17.75 -15.09 -13.10
CA ARG A 369 17.75 -16.43 -13.73
C ARG A 369 19.10 -17.17 -13.60
N ARG A 370 20.20 -16.43 -13.45
CA ARG A 370 21.53 -16.99 -13.17
C ARG A 370 21.73 -17.34 -11.68
N GLY A 371 20.75 -17.04 -10.80
CA GLY A 371 20.84 -17.28 -9.36
C GLY A 371 21.66 -16.22 -8.61
N GLU A 372 21.84 -15.01 -9.18
CA GLU A 372 22.50 -13.91 -8.49
C GLU A 372 21.80 -13.58 -7.19
N LYS A 373 22.56 -13.36 -6.14
CA LYS A 373 22.03 -13.07 -4.81
C LYS A 373 21.31 -11.72 -4.78
N TYR A 374 20.01 -11.73 -4.52
CA TYR A 374 19.16 -10.54 -4.41
C TYR A 374 18.73 -10.22 -2.96
N TRP A 375 19.08 -11.08 -2.00
CA TRP A 375 18.78 -10.88 -0.59
C TRP A 375 20.03 -10.46 0.20
N PHE A 376 19.83 -9.92 1.39
CA PHE A 376 20.89 -9.48 2.29
C PHE A 376 21.00 -10.43 3.47
N SER A 377 22.19 -10.83 3.86
CA SER A 377 22.44 -11.78 4.94
C SER A 377 23.75 -11.49 5.68
N GLY A 378 23.88 -11.94 6.92
CA GLY A 378 25.12 -11.93 7.68
C GLY A 378 25.89 -10.60 7.63
N GLU A 379 27.00 -10.58 6.89
CA GLU A 379 27.86 -9.40 6.74
C GLU A 379 27.16 -8.23 6.01
N ASP A 380 26.30 -8.52 5.03
CA ASP A 380 25.53 -7.48 4.34
C ASP A 380 24.64 -6.71 5.33
N ILE A 381 23.99 -7.45 6.26
CA ILE A 381 23.12 -6.85 7.29
C ILE A 381 23.94 -5.97 8.23
N ARG A 382 25.15 -6.39 8.59
CA ARG A 382 26.03 -5.55 9.41
C ARG A 382 26.37 -4.25 8.70
N LYS A 383 26.77 -4.31 7.43
CA LYS A 383 27.09 -3.13 6.61
C LYS A 383 25.87 -2.19 6.44
N ILE A 384 24.67 -2.75 6.29
CA ILE A 384 23.42 -1.97 6.23
C ILE A 384 23.18 -1.26 7.57
N ASN A 385 23.29 -1.97 8.70
CA ASN A 385 23.07 -1.39 10.02
C ASN A 385 24.11 -0.30 10.34
N GLU A 386 25.38 -0.52 10.01
CA GLU A 386 26.46 0.48 10.16
C GLU A 386 26.18 1.72 9.30
N ASN A 387 25.72 1.53 8.08
CA ASN A 387 25.32 2.65 7.20
C ASN A 387 24.11 3.41 7.77
N ASN A 388 23.13 2.68 8.30
CA ASN A 388 21.89 3.28 8.80
C ASN A 388 22.03 4.01 10.12
N GLU A 389 23.15 3.84 10.85
CA GLU A 389 23.41 4.61 12.08
C GLU A 389 23.46 6.13 11.81
N THR A 390 23.88 6.57 10.63
CA THR A 390 23.89 7.99 10.23
C THR A 390 22.49 8.55 10.01
N PHE A 391 21.51 7.67 9.74
CA PHE A 391 20.11 8.04 9.48
C PHE A 391 19.22 7.85 10.71
N ARG A 392 19.79 7.40 11.81
CA ARG A 392 19.07 7.13 13.05
C ARG A 392 18.77 8.41 13.80
N GLN A 393 17.51 8.56 14.17
CA GLN A 393 17.09 9.60 15.11
C GLN A 393 17.62 9.23 16.51
N ARG A 394 18.42 10.07 17.10
CA ARG A 394 18.87 9.88 18.48
C ARG A 394 17.72 10.16 19.43
N SER A 395 17.61 9.36 20.49
CA SER A 395 16.65 9.67 21.54
C SER A 395 17.09 10.90 22.34
N PRO A 396 16.18 11.67 22.92
CA PRO A 396 16.55 12.80 23.78
C PRO A 396 17.48 12.39 24.92
N GLU A 397 17.31 11.18 25.48
CA GLU A 397 18.18 10.65 26.52
C GLU A 397 19.60 10.38 26.01
N GLU A 398 19.71 9.93 24.75
CA GLU A 398 21.02 9.69 24.12
C GLU A 398 21.75 10.99 23.84
N GLU A 399 21.06 11.98 23.27
CA GLU A 399 21.65 13.30 23.00
C GLU A 399 22.12 13.97 24.28
N LEU A 400 21.28 13.97 25.31
CA LEU A 400 21.63 14.53 26.60
C LEU A 400 22.78 13.77 27.24
N PHE A 401 22.79 12.44 27.16
CA PHE A 401 23.89 11.66 27.70
C PHE A 401 25.23 12.06 27.07
N PHE A 402 25.34 12.07 25.75
CA PHE A 402 26.59 12.42 25.07
C PHE A 402 26.96 13.90 25.16
N THR A 403 26.03 14.76 25.57
CA THR A 403 26.34 16.14 25.91
C THR A 403 27.12 16.28 27.21
N TYR A 404 26.81 15.45 28.20
CA TYR A 404 27.34 15.55 29.55
C TYR A 404 28.27 14.39 29.97
N PHE A 405 28.23 13.26 29.26
CA PHE A 405 28.99 12.08 29.56
C PHE A 405 29.65 11.47 28.32
N ARG A 406 30.77 10.77 28.54
CA ARG A 406 31.50 10.02 27.51
C ARG A 406 32.06 8.73 28.05
N LYS A 407 32.65 7.90 27.19
CA LYS A 407 33.47 6.78 27.63
C LYS A 407 34.73 7.30 28.30
N PRO A 408 35.16 6.70 29.41
CA PRO A 408 36.43 7.05 30.03
C PRO A 408 37.62 6.79 29.09
N GLU A 409 38.54 7.73 29.04
CA GLU A 409 39.85 7.60 28.39
C GLU A 409 40.92 7.18 29.38
N ARG A 410 42.13 6.94 28.87
CA ARG A 410 43.24 6.34 29.67
C ARG A 410 43.61 7.11 30.96
N PHE A 411 43.35 8.41 30.96
CA PHE A 411 43.73 9.28 32.10
C PHE A 411 42.52 9.79 32.90
N ASP A 412 41.30 9.35 32.54
CA ASP A 412 40.11 9.73 33.29
C ASP A 412 39.97 8.94 34.59
N THR A 413 39.35 9.54 35.58
CA THR A 413 38.84 8.85 36.74
C THR A 413 37.41 8.38 36.44
N PRO A 414 37.18 7.08 36.14
CA PRO A 414 35.85 6.60 35.74
C PRO A 414 34.87 6.65 36.91
N GLN A 415 33.62 7.01 36.62
CA GLN A 415 32.51 6.87 37.57
C GLN A 415 31.70 5.62 37.20
N TYR A 416 31.25 4.90 38.23
CA TYR A 416 30.44 3.70 38.11
C TYR A 416 29.01 4.03 38.54
N LEU A 417 28.15 4.30 37.59
CA LEU A 417 26.80 4.80 37.81
C LEU A 417 25.74 3.85 37.23
N THR A 418 24.59 3.74 37.89
CA THR A 418 23.42 3.10 37.26
C THR A 418 22.80 4.05 36.23
N ALA A 419 22.01 3.49 35.30
CA ALA A 419 21.24 4.34 34.37
C ALA A 419 20.29 5.33 35.09
N SER A 420 19.82 4.95 36.31
CA SER A 420 19.02 5.83 37.15
C SER A 420 19.84 6.98 37.71
N ASP A 421 21.06 6.72 38.19
CA ASP A 421 21.95 7.75 38.75
C ASP A 421 22.35 8.74 37.66
N ILE A 422 22.68 8.24 36.45
CA ILE A 422 22.99 9.06 35.28
C ILE A 422 21.79 9.95 34.92
N MET A 423 20.58 9.37 34.86
CA MET A 423 19.36 10.13 34.53
C MET A 423 19.05 11.20 35.60
N THR A 424 19.29 10.89 36.87
CA THR A 424 19.16 11.87 37.96
C THR A 424 20.17 13.00 37.81
N LYS A 425 21.43 12.74 37.45
CA LYS A 425 22.41 13.77 37.15
C LYS A 425 21.99 14.63 35.95
N LEU A 426 21.52 14.01 34.86
CA LEU A 426 21.02 14.72 33.69
C LEU A 426 19.82 15.62 34.04
N SER A 427 18.95 15.21 34.96
CA SER A 427 17.80 16.04 35.39
C SER A 427 18.22 17.31 36.15
N VAL A 428 19.41 17.34 36.72
CA VAL A 428 19.96 18.56 37.35
C VAL A 428 20.41 19.59 36.31
N PHE A 429 20.94 19.11 35.17
CA PHE A 429 21.45 19.99 34.10
C PHE A 429 20.33 20.36 33.10
N THR A 430 19.25 19.62 33.06
CA THR A 430 18.19 19.74 32.07
C THR A 430 16.80 19.68 32.73
N ARG A 431 15.74 19.99 31.97
CA ARG A 431 14.36 19.87 32.48
C ARG A 431 13.78 18.46 32.31
N ILE A 432 14.61 17.43 32.03
CA ILE A 432 14.12 16.09 31.85
C ILE A 432 13.76 15.46 33.21
N THR A 433 12.57 14.86 33.28
CA THR A 433 12.13 14.17 34.50
C THR A 433 12.54 12.70 34.42
N PRO A 434 13.27 12.16 35.42
CA PRO A 434 13.62 10.75 35.45
C PRO A 434 12.35 9.87 35.56
N THR A 435 11.99 9.20 34.48
CA THR A 435 10.90 8.21 34.46
C THR A 435 11.50 6.82 34.24
N ARG A 436 10.72 5.78 34.56
CA ARG A 436 11.12 4.40 34.31
C ARG A 436 11.41 4.16 32.80
N SER A 437 10.64 4.80 31.93
CA SER A 437 10.83 4.70 30.48
C SER A 437 12.17 5.27 30.05
N ASN A 438 12.51 6.49 30.47
CA ASN A 438 13.75 7.19 30.12
C ASN A 438 14.99 6.44 30.64
N ILE A 439 14.90 5.87 31.86
CA ILE A 439 15.98 5.06 32.46
C ILE A 439 16.21 3.78 31.65
N VAL A 440 15.14 3.10 31.23
CA VAL A 440 15.23 1.90 30.40
C VAL A 440 15.83 2.23 29.02
N THR A 441 15.39 3.33 28.40
CA THR A 441 15.91 3.80 27.11
C THR A 441 17.40 4.12 27.24
N LEU A 442 17.81 4.90 28.23
CA LEU A 442 19.21 5.21 28.47
C LEU A 442 20.05 3.94 28.70
N SER A 443 19.55 2.98 29.48
CA SER A 443 20.25 1.71 29.70
C SER A 443 20.47 0.93 28.42
N LYS A 444 19.50 0.93 27.48
CA LYS A 444 19.66 0.31 26.17
C LYS A 444 20.70 1.03 25.32
N VAL A 445 20.65 2.37 25.30
CA VAL A 445 21.61 3.22 24.59
C VAL A 445 23.05 2.95 25.07
N LEU A 446 23.28 2.94 26.37
CA LEU A 446 24.62 2.71 26.93
C LEU A 446 25.16 1.32 26.58
N LYS A 447 24.31 0.29 26.61
CA LYS A 447 24.67 -1.07 26.17
C LYS A 447 25.00 -1.11 24.68
N LYS A 448 24.18 -0.47 23.85
CA LYS A 448 24.37 -0.37 22.40
C LYS A 448 25.72 0.27 22.06
N HIS A 449 26.05 1.35 22.72
CA HIS A 449 27.35 2.05 22.55
C HIS A 449 28.52 1.33 23.20
N GLY A 450 28.32 0.16 23.82
CA GLY A 450 29.41 -0.65 24.37
C GLY A 450 30.11 -0.02 25.58
N PHE A 451 29.35 0.69 26.44
CA PHE A 451 29.85 1.10 27.74
C PHE A 451 30.09 -0.14 28.61
N LYS A 452 31.26 -0.20 29.30
CA LYS A 452 31.58 -1.31 30.17
C LYS A 452 30.56 -1.42 31.29
N LEU A 453 30.10 -2.64 31.54
CA LEU A 453 29.12 -3.00 32.55
C LEU A 453 29.78 -3.76 33.67
N THR A 454 29.59 -3.30 34.92
CA THR A 454 29.99 -4.00 36.12
C THR A 454 28.76 -4.28 36.96
N LYS A 455 28.63 -5.52 37.45
CA LYS A 455 27.53 -5.90 38.34
C LYS A 455 28.06 -5.91 39.77
N THR A 456 27.55 -5.02 40.61
CA THR A 456 27.92 -4.92 42.01
C THR A 456 26.65 -4.90 42.88
N ARG A 457 26.57 -5.79 43.88
CA ARG A 457 25.43 -5.89 44.83
C ARG A 457 24.05 -5.92 44.11
N GLY A 458 23.96 -6.67 43.02
CA GLY A 458 22.71 -6.78 42.24
C GLY A 458 22.36 -5.59 41.31
N LYS A 459 23.15 -4.51 41.33
CA LYS A 459 22.98 -3.35 40.47
C LYS A 459 23.90 -3.43 39.24
N LEU A 460 23.39 -2.97 38.08
CA LEU A 460 24.18 -2.82 36.86
C LEU A 460 24.75 -1.40 36.84
N LEU A 461 26.06 -1.27 36.84
CA LEU A 461 26.81 -0.02 36.83
C LEU A 461 27.50 0.16 35.46
N PHE A 462 27.39 1.32 34.89
CA PHE A 462 28.10 1.71 33.67
C PHE A 462 29.32 2.53 34.02
N GLU A 463 30.45 2.22 33.37
CA GLU A 463 31.69 2.97 33.48
C GLU A 463 31.60 4.20 32.55
N VAL A 464 31.52 5.41 33.14
CA VAL A 464 31.34 6.67 32.42
C VAL A 464 32.31 7.75 32.94
N ALA A 465 32.58 8.76 32.11
CA ALA A 465 33.26 9.98 32.50
C ALA A 465 32.37 11.19 32.22
N GLU A 466 32.34 12.16 33.15
CA GLU A 466 31.66 13.43 32.93
C GLU A 466 32.50 14.31 32.02
N ILE A 467 31.83 15.05 31.14
CA ILE A 467 32.44 16.02 30.24
C ILE A 467 32.58 17.36 31.00
N THR A 468 33.70 18.03 30.84
CA THR A 468 33.95 19.33 31.50
C THR A 468 32.99 20.42 30.99
N SER A 469 32.72 21.42 31.82
CA SER A 469 31.81 22.53 31.45
C SER A 469 32.24 23.27 30.16
N GLU A 470 33.55 23.34 29.88
CA GLU A 470 34.09 23.91 28.65
C GLU A 470 33.78 23.04 27.43
N GLN A 471 33.96 21.74 27.55
CA GLN A 471 33.62 20.79 26.49
C GLN A 471 32.10 20.69 26.25
N VAL A 472 31.29 20.82 27.32
CA VAL A 472 29.82 20.90 27.18
C VAL A 472 29.45 22.15 26.36
N LYS A 473 29.99 23.30 26.64
CA LYS A 473 29.80 24.53 25.86
C LYS A 473 30.19 24.33 24.39
N ALA A 474 31.36 23.72 24.15
CA ALA A 474 31.81 23.42 22.79
C ALA A 474 30.85 22.45 22.03
N ASN A 475 30.33 21.46 22.71
CA ASN A 475 29.35 20.52 22.12
C ASN A 475 28.01 21.20 21.78
N PHE A 476 27.58 22.21 22.53
CA PHE A 476 26.37 22.98 22.20
C PHE A 476 26.58 23.96 21.06
N LEU A 477 27.79 24.43 20.83
CA LEU A 477 28.12 25.39 19.78
C LEU A 477 28.37 24.73 18.42
N ARG A 478 28.89 23.50 18.39
CA ARG A 478 29.16 22.73 17.16
C ARG A 478 27.96 22.57 16.23
N PRO A 479 26.75 22.13 16.67
CA PRO A 479 25.62 21.99 15.78
C PRO A 479 25.20 23.32 15.14
N ARG A 480 25.27 24.44 15.88
CA ARG A 480 24.93 25.77 15.35
C ARG A 480 25.92 26.24 14.28
N GLN A 481 27.21 25.99 14.49
CA GLN A 481 28.22 26.29 13.48
C GLN A 481 28.08 25.46 12.21
N GLU A 482 27.75 24.17 12.34
CA GLU A 482 27.50 23.28 11.19
C GLU A 482 26.23 23.68 10.43
N GLU A 483 25.18 24.17 11.11
CA GLU A 483 23.96 24.69 10.48
C GLU A 483 24.23 26.05 9.81
N GLU A 484 24.99 26.95 10.44
CA GLU A 484 25.38 28.24 9.88
C GLU A 484 26.30 28.06 8.65
N ASP A 485 27.25 27.12 8.70
CA ASP A 485 28.11 26.77 7.57
C ASP A 485 27.33 26.13 6.40
N ARG A 486 26.33 25.35 6.69
CA ARG A 486 25.39 24.80 5.66
C ARG A 486 24.56 25.91 5.05
N ALA A 487 23.94 26.76 5.87
CA ALA A 487 23.12 27.87 5.39
C ALA A 487 23.98 28.88 4.58
N GLN A 488 25.22 29.07 4.97
CA GLN A 488 26.17 29.93 4.23
C GLN A 488 26.53 29.31 2.87
N LYS A 489 26.82 28.04 2.82
CA LYS A 489 27.06 27.30 1.55
C LYS A 489 25.86 27.30 0.63
N GLU A 490 24.65 27.11 1.15
CA GLU A 490 23.42 27.22 0.36
C GLU A 490 23.23 28.64 -0.20
N ASN A 491 23.45 29.69 0.59
CA ASN A 491 23.38 31.08 0.13
C ASN A 491 24.43 31.40 -0.94
N ASP A 492 25.64 30.89 -0.82
CA ASP A 492 26.70 31.09 -1.80
C ASP A 492 26.43 30.38 -3.13
N ILE A 493 25.76 29.21 -3.08
CA ILE A 493 25.29 28.52 -4.28
C ILE A 493 24.18 29.30 -4.99
N PHE A 494 23.24 29.89 -4.24
CA PHE A 494 22.17 30.73 -4.81
C PHE A 494 22.73 32.02 -5.43
N LYS A 495 23.66 32.69 -4.80
CA LYS A 495 24.31 33.91 -5.35
C LYS A 495 25.13 33.61 -6.61
N GLY A 496 25.80 32.48 -6.69
CA GLY A 496 26.55 32.06 -7.88
C GLY A 496 25.69 31.68 -9.10
N GLN A 497 24.35 31.53 -8.92
CA GLN A 497 23.40 31.31 -10.01
C GLN A 497 22.79 32.59 -10.57
N GLU A 498 22.75 33.67 -9.80
CA GLU A 498 22.25 34.98 -10.26
C GLU A 498 23.29 35.80 -11.10
N ASP A 499 24.58 35.46 -11.01
CA ASP A 499 25.67 36.16 -11.73
C ASP A 499 26.07 35.54 -13.07
N LYS A 500 25.21 34.67 -13.69
CA LYS A 500 25.43 34.23 -15.08
C LYS A 500 24.61 35.11 -16.02
N PRO A 501 25.26 36.03 -16.79
CA PRO A 501 24.56 36.78 -17.84
C PRO A 501 24.06 35.82 -18.92
N GLU A 502 22.87 36.12 -19.47
CA GLU A 502 22.20 35.45 -20.58
C GLU A 502 23.04 35.32 -21.85
#